data_ea2a395283a6a6a2f6c35c4ce84b3992
#
_entry.id   ea2a395283a6a6a2f6c35c4ce84b3992
#
_cell.length_a   1.000
_cell.length_b   1.000
_cell.length_c   1.000
_cell.angle_alpha   90.00
_cell.angle_beta   90.00
_cell.angle_gamma   90.00
#
_symmetry.space_group_name_H-M   'P 1'
#
loop_
_entity.id
_entity.type
_entity.pdbx_description
1 polymer ?
#
loop_
_entity_poly.entity_id
_entity_poly.type
_entity_poly.pdbx_seq_one_letter_code
_entity_poly.pdbx_strand_id
1 'polypeptide(L)'
;MKKKNQDNWIYAYHQQIKDGSVTVGRYIELIIQYLIDGFEKKAFFYDQKRANAAVEWIEEHAFHTEGKLAPNPLKLELWEKAFIAALFGIVDADGKRQFREAVLIVARKNGKSLLAAAIAKYEWWIDGGFGAKIYNIAPKLDQADIIYNNIWQMTLLDPEYQALKESLSERDAHNKKIEDDSMLPRHRQSDLFIIGTNSQVKKIAFSAKKSDGFNPSLCICDEIAAWEGDAGLKQYEVMKSGMGARPEGLLLSCTTSGYINDSIYDELIKRSTRFLLGDSKEKKLLPFLYIIDDLEKWNDINELRKSNPNLGVSVPADYLIEEE
;
A
#
# COMPACT_ATOMS: atom_id res chain seq x y z
N MET A 1 0.38 27.58 16.47
CA MET A 1 -0.28 26.64 15.52
C MET A 1 0.50 26.38 14.22
N LYS A 2 1.23 27.35 13.64
CA LYS A 2 1.92 27.17 12.33
C LYS A 2 3.09 26.15 12.30
N LYS A 3 3.78 25.85 13.39
CA LYS A 3 4.90 24.87 13.41
C LYS A 3 4.47 23.39 13.45
N LYS A 4 3.26 23.08 13.96
CA LYS A 4 2.77 21.70 14.06
C LYS A 4 2.29 21.08 12.74
N ASN A 5 2.03 21.89 11.72
CA ASN A 5 1.47 21.41 10.44
C ASN A 5 2.55 21.12 9.39
N GLN A 6 3.82 21.56 9.60
CA GLN A 6 4.89 21.36 8.62
C GLN A 6 5.40 19.91 8.55
N ASP A 7 5.17 19.13 9.60
CA ASP A 7 5.65 17.75 9.70
C ASP A 7 4.55 16.70 9.41
N ASN A 8 3.35 17.13 9.02
CA ASN A 8 2.25 16.22 8.70
C ASN A 8 2.09 16.11 7.18
N TRP A 9 2.39 14.94 6.64
CA TRP A 9 2.38 14.66 5.20
C TRP A 9 1.03 14.90 4.53
N ILE A 10 -0.07 14.69 5.26
CA ILE A 10 -1.44 14.92 4.77
C ILE A 10 -1.71 16.43 4.64
N TYR A 11 -1.31 17.23 5.64
CA TYR A 11 -1.40 18.70 5.55
C TYR A 11 -0.48 19.26 4.47
N ALA A 12 0.73 18.71 4.30
CA ALA A 12 1.64 19.12 3.24
C ALA A 12 1.03 18.86 1.85
N TYR A 13 0.46 17.69 1.65
CA TYR A 13 -0.22 17.36 0.40
C TYR A 13 -1.46 18.21 0.15
N HIS A 14 -2.29 18.42 1.17
CA HIS A 14 -3.43 19.33 1.12
C HIS A 14 -3.02 20.76 0.72
N GLN A 15 -1.88 21.25 1.23
CA GLN A 15 -1.38 22.57 0.86
C GLN A 15 -1.01 22.65 -0.62
N GLN A 16 -0.33 21.63 -1.17
CA GLN A 16 -0.01 21.58 -2.60
C GLN A 16 -1.25 21.50 -3.50
N ILE A 17 -2.29 20.80 -3.05
CA ILE A 17 -3.58 20.78 -3.77
C ILE A 17 -4.21 22.18 -3.77
N LYS A 18 -4.21 22.86 -2.61
CA LYS A 18 -4.81 24.20 -2.47
C LYS A 18 -4.10 25.30 -3.23
N ASP A 19 -2.79 25.27 -3.30
CA ASP A 19 -2.01 26.28 -4.01
C ASP A 19 -1.83 25.96 -5.51
N GLY A 20 -2.35 24.81 -5.98
CA GLY A 20 -2.31 24.40 -7.37
C GLY A 20 -0.96 23.82 -7.83
N SER A 21 -0.04 23.55 -6.90
CA SER A 21 1.27 22.92 -7.20
C SER A 21 1.10 21.49 -7.70
N VAL A 22 0.02 20.81 -7.31
CA VAL A 22 -0.38 19.48 -7.79
C VAL A 22 -1.81 19.54 -8.34
N THR A 23 -2.03 18.86 -9.45
CA THR A 23 -3.37 18.67 -10.03
C THR A 23 -3.89 17.29 -9.60
N VAL A 24 -5.07 17.26 -8.99
CA VAL A 24 -5.75 16.04 -8.58
C VAL A 24 -7.20 16.03 -9.01
N GLY A 25 -7.82 14.85 -9.07
CA GLY A 25 -9.25 14.71 -9.30
C GLY A 25 -10.07 14.96 -8.03
N ARG A 26 -11.37 15.20 -8.23
CA ARG A 26 -12.34 15.52 -7.15
C ARG A 26 -12.31 14.52 -5.99
N TYR A 27 -12.06 13.24 -6.24
CA TYR A 27 -12.09 12.22 -5.20
C TYR A 27 -10.86 12.29 -4.28
N ILE A 28 -9.71 12.71 -4.80
CA ILE A 28 -8.52 12.99 -3.98
C ILE A 28 -8.74 14.26 -3.15
N GLU A 29 -9.32 15.32 -3.73
CA GLU A 29 -9.69 16.51 -2.95
C GLU A 29 -10.63 16.14 -1.79
N LEU A 30 -11.66 15.35 -2.06
CA LEU A 30 -12.63 14.91 -1.06
C LEU A 30 -12.01 14.06 0.05
N ILE A 31 -11.14 13.08 -0.27
CA ILE A 31 -10.52 12.28 0.79
C ILE A 31 -9.56 13.10 1.64
N ILE A 32 -8.73 13.95 1.02
CA ILE A 32 -7.81 14.80 1.77
C ILE A 32 -8.58 15.77 2.67
N GLN A 33 -9.66 16.40 2.17
CA GLN A 33 -10.51 17.27 2.99
C GLN A 33 -11.19 16.49 4.12
N TYR A 34 -11.69 15.27 3.88
CA TYR A 34 -12.27 14.39 4.91
C TYR A 34 -11.27 14.10 6.04
N LEU A 35 -10.00 13.84 5.69
CA LEU A 35 -8.94 13.59 6.68
C LEU A 35 -8.66 14.85 7.52
N ILE A 36 -8.57 16.02 6.89
CA ILE A 36 -8.38 17.30 7.59
C ILE A 36 -9.56 17.60 8.54
N ASP A 37 -10.78 17.48 8.03
CA ASP A 37 -12.00 17.66 8.83
C ASP A 37 -12.06 16.70 10.02
N GLY A 38 -11.64 15.46 9.81
CA GLY A 38 -11.59 14.43 10.86
C GLY A 38 -10.64 14.79 11.99
N PHE A 39 -9.48 15.38 11.68
CA PHE A 39 -8.52 15.89 12.68
C PHE A 39 -9.12 17.08 13.45
N GLU A 40 -9.74 18.03 12.75
CA GLU A 40 -10.35 19.21 13.37
C GLU A 40 -11.53 18.84 14.30
N LYS A 41 -12.37 17.90 13.85
CA LYS A 41 -13.52 17.39 14.61
C LYS A 41 -13.15 16.33 15.65
N LYS A 42 -11.88 15.92 15.72
CA LYS A 42 -11.36 14.86 16.60
C LYS A 42 -12.10 13.52 16.40
N ALA A 43 -12.50 13.23 15.18
CA ALA A 43 -13.11 11.96 14.83
C ALA A 43 -12.07 10.81 14.83
N PHE A 44 -10.82 11.17 14.59
CA PHE A 44 -9.60 10.36 14.70
C PHE A 44 -8.39 11.30 14.89
N PHE A 45 -7.22 10.72 15.14
CA PHE A 45 -6.03 11.48 15.52
C PHE A 45 -4.87 11.16 14.58
N TYR A 46 -3.98 12.13 14.39
CA TYR A 46 -2.73 11.93 13.66
C TYR A 46 -1.60 11.64 14.64
N ASP A 47 -1.09 10.43 14.62
CA ASP A 47 0.13 10.04 15.32
C ASP A 47 1.34 10.31 14.41
N GLN A 48 1.95 11.47 14.62
CA GLN A 48 3.14 11.93 13.90
C GLN A 48 4.28 10.90 13.94
N LYS A 49 4.48 10.27 15.11
CA LYS A 49 5.58 9.32 15.29
C LYS A 49 5.37 8.07 14.45
N ARG A 50 4.17 7.51 14.45
CA ARG A 50 3.83 6.34 13.61
C ARG A 50 3.91 6.67 12.12
N ALA A 51 3.38 7.83 11.71
CA ALA A 51 3.41 8.28 10.32
C ALA A 51 4.85 8.44 9.80
N ASN A 52 5.68 9.14 10.56
CA ASN A 52 7.08 9.38 10.18
C ASN A 52 7.88 8.07 10.20
N ALA A 53 7.71 7.22 11.22
CA ALA A 53 8.40 5.94 11.29
C ALA A 53 8.12 5.07 10.04
N ALA A 54 6.88 5.04 9.55
CA ALA A 54 6.54 4.28 8.35
C ALA A 54 7.17 4.89 7.09
N VAL A 55 7.07 6.21 6.90
CA VAL A 55 7.62 6.91 5.74
C VAL A 55 9.15 6.80 5.70
N GLU A 56 9.81 7.13 6.81
CA GLU A 56 11.28 7.13 6.92
C GLU A 56 11.84 5.72 6.74
N TRP A 57 11.26 4.72 7.41
CA TRP A 57 11.69 3.34 7.27
C TRP A 57 11.53 2.84 5.83
N ILE A 58 10.43 3.15 5.16
CA ILE A 58 10.25 2.76 3.76
C ILE A 58 11.30 3.43 2.86
N GLU A 59 11.61 4.72 3.05
CA GLU A 59 12.64 5.40 2.26
C GLU A 59 14.06 4.86 2.54
N GLU A 60 14.32 4.33 3.73
CA GLU A 60 15.61 3.74 4.12
C GLU A 60 15.77 2.28 3.68
N HIS A 61 14.67 1.51 3.69
CA HIS A 61 14.71 0.06 3.54
C HIS A 61 14.00 -0.49 2.29
N ALA A 62 13.34 0.36 1.49
CA ALA A 62 12.78 -0.03 0.21
C ALA A 62 13.62 0.50 -0.96
N PHE A 63 13.69 -0.27 -2.04
CA PHE A 63 14.58 -0.01 -3.16
C PHE A 63 13.85 -0.19 -4.49
N HIS A 64 14.31 0.53 -5.51
CA HIS A 64 13.93 0.21 -6.88
C HIS A 64 14.55 -1.14 -7.27
N THR A 65 13.71 -2.07 -7.71
CA THR A 65 14.10 -3.44 -8.02
C THR A 65 14.35 -3.66 -9.49
N GLU A 66 13.89 -2.72 -10.34
CA GLU A 66 13.98 -2.78 -11.80
C GLU A 66 14.20 -1.41 -12.42
N GLY A 67 14.60 -1.41 -13.69
CA GLY A 67 14.73 -0.21 -14.50
C GLY A 67 15.94 0.66 -14.17
N LYS A 68 15.92 1.92 -14.65
CA LYS A 68 17.08 2.84 -14.56
C LYS A 68 17.41 3.29 -13.13
N LEU A 69 16.44 3.25 -12.23
CA LEU A 69 16.62 3.67 -10.84
C LEU A 69 17.11 2.54 -9.93
N ALA A 70 17.01 1.28 -10.34
CA ALA A 70 17.55 0.16 -9.58
C ALA A 70 19.10 0.22 -9.55
N PRO A 71 19.75 -0.06 -8.40
CA PRO A 71 19.18 -0.46 -7.10
C PRO A 71 19.09 0.69 -6.09
N ASN A 72 18.77 1.90 -6.49
CA ASN A 72 18.72 3.05 -5.58
C ASN A 72 17.60 2.92 -4.56
N PRO A 73 17.73 3.52 -3.36
CA PRO A 73 16.64 3.63 -2.40
C PRO A 73 15.40 4.31 -3.00
N LEU A 74 14.24 3.85 -2.59
CA LEU A 74 12.96 4.42 -3.00
C LEU A 74 12.79 5.80 -2.36
N LYS A 75 12.54 6.81 -3.19
CA LYS A 75 12.13 8.14 -2.73
C LYS A 75 10.64 8.30 -2.97
N LEU A 76 9.91 8.46 -1.90
CA LEU A 76 8.46 8.58 -1.95
C LEU A 76 8.05 9.99 -2.40
N GLU A 77 7.16 10.06 -3.37
CA GLU A 77 6.48 11.29 -3.72
C GLU A 77 5.53 11.74 -2.59
N LEU A 78 5.15 13.01 -2.55
CA LEU A 78 4.37 13.54 -1.44
C LEU A 78 2.99 12.86 -1.32
N TRP A 79 2.38 12.47 -2.43
CA TRP A 79 1.12 11.73 -2.42
C TRP A 79 1.26 10.33 -1.80
N GLU A 80 2.40 9.66 -2.06
CA GLU A 80 2.73 8.35 -1.46
C GLU A 80 2.97 8.49 0.05
N LYS A 81 3.70 9.55 0.46
CA LYS A 81 3.90 9.88 1.88
C LYS A 81 2.56 10.17 2.58
N ALA A 82 1.68 10.93 1.94
CA ALA A 82 0.34 11.21 2.47
C ALA A 82 -0.50 9.92 2.59
N PHE A 83 -0.43 9.03 1.61
CA PHE A 83 -1.13 7.74 1.64
C PHE A 83 -0.59 6.83 2.75
N ILE A 84 0.74 6.65 2.85
CA ILE A 84 1.39 5.86 3.91
C ILE A 84 1.08 6.45 5.29
N ALA A 85 1.15 7.78 5.44
CA ALA A 85 0.81 8.45 6.69
C ALA A 85 -0.66 8.26 7.07
N ALA A 86 -1.57 8.20 6.09
CA ALA A 86 -2.97 7.90 6.34
C ALA A 86 -3.20 6.44 6.76
N LEU A 87 -2.43 5.49 6.20
CA LEU A 87 -2.51 4.07 6.55
C LEU A 87 -2.00 3.78 7.96
N PHE A 88 -0.85 4.36 8.33
CA PHE A 88 -0.14 3.99 9.56
C PHE A 88 -0.24 5.02 10.66
N GLY A 89 -0.39 6.30 10.33
CA GLY A 89 -0.37 7.41 11.27
C GLY A 89 -1.73 7.91 11.73
N ILE A 90 -2.83 7.51 11.09
CA ILE A 90 -4.17 7.90 11.57
C ILE A 90 -4.70 6.82 12.49
N VAL A 91 -4.98 7.22 13.74
CA VAL A 91 -5.43 6.33 14.81
C VAL A 91 -6.76 6.77 15.39
N ASP A 92 -7.51 5.80 15.91
CA ASP A 92 -8.75 6.04 16.67
C ASP A 92 -8.43 6.48 18.12
N ALA A 93 -9.47 6.64 18.93
CA ALA A 93 -9.33 7.07 20.33
C ALA A 93 -8.54 6.08 21.21
N ASP A 94 -8.46 4.81 20.80
CA ASP A 94 -7.70 3.78 21.50
C ASP A 94 -6.25 3.67 20.99
N GLY A 95 -5.82 4.55 20.08
CA GLY A 95 -4.50 4.55 19.46
C GLY A 95 -4.29 3.44 18.43
N LYS A 96 -5.36 2.80 17.95
CA LYS A 96 -5.32 1.76 16.93
C LYS A 96 -5.52 2.35 15.54
N ARG A 97 -5.04 1.66 14.52
CA ARG A 97 -5.24 2.03 13.10
C ARG A 97 -6.70 2.40 12.82
N GLN A 98 -6.93 3.62 12.33
CA GLN A 98 -8.27 4.09 12.00
C GLN A 98 -8.82 3.39 10.78
N PHE A 99 -8.03 3.30 9.70
CA PHE A 99 -8.47 2.74 8.44
C PHE A 99 -7.95 1.31 8.27
N ARG A 100 -8.87 0.37 8.15
CA ARG A 100 -8.56 -1.06 8.04
C ARG A 100 -8.79 -1.62 6.65
N GLU A 101 -9.36 -0.82 5.77
CA GLU A 101 -9.63 -1.14 4.38
C GLU A 101 -9.21 0.08 3.55
N ALA A 102 -8.26 -0.10 2.64
CA ALA A 102 -7.78 0.95 1.76
C ALA A 102 -7.97 0.54 0.30
N VAL A 103 -8.34 1.52 -0.52
CA VAL A 103 -8.50 1.35 -1.96
C VAL A 103 -7.61 2.37 -2.65
N LEU A 104 -6.61 1.90 -3.37
CA LEU A 104 -5.73 2.71 -4.19
C LEU A 104 -5.96 2.43 -5.66
N ILE A 105 -6.56 3.40 -6.35
CA ILE A 105 -6.71 3.37 -7.81
C ILE A 105 -5.81 4.44 -8.40
N VAL A 106 -4.89 4.03 -9.26
CA VAL A 106 -3.96 4.93 -9.93
C VAL A 106 -3.62 4.35 -11.31
N ALA A 107 -3.40 5.20 -12.30
CA ALA A 107 -3.08 4.77 -13.66
C ALA A 107 -1.80 3.92 -13.71
N ARG A 108 -1.60 3.18 -14.81
CA ARG A 108 -0.40 2.37 -15.05
C ARG A 108 0.88 3.21 -14.94
N LYS A 109 2.00 2.57 -14.63
CA LYS A 109 3.34 3.18 -14.52
C LYS A 109 3.54 4.18 -13.36
N ASN A 110 2.54 4.37 -12.48
CA ASN A 110 2.65 5.23 -11.30
C ASN A 110 3.23 4.53 -10.05
N GLY A 111 3.95 3.42 -10.19
CA GLY A 111 4.67 2.78 -9.08
C GLY A 111 3.82 1.95 -8.12
N LYS A 112 2.54 1.70 -8.40
CA LYS A 112 1.57 1.01 -7.54
C LYS A 112 2.10 -0.29 -6.90
N SER A 113 2.65 -1.21 -7.71
CA SER A 113 3.11 -2.52 -7.22
C SER A 113 4.39 -2.40 -6.38
N LEU A 114 5.26 -1.44 -6.70
CA LEU A 114 6.47 -1.15 -5.92
C LEU A 114 6.09 -0.55 -4.55
N LEU A 115 5.14 0.40 -4.53
CA LEU A 115 4.60 0.99 -3.29
C LEU A 115 3.93 -0.07 -2.42
N ALA A 116 3.10 -0.95 -3.01
CA ALA A 116 2.46 -2.05 -2.29
C ALA A 116 3.50 -3.03 -1.70
N ALA A 117 4.58 -3.33 -2.43
CA ALA A 117 5.68 -4.16 -1.94
C ALA A 117 6.43 -3.50 -0.78
N ALA A 118 6.68 -2.18 -0.85
CA ALA A 118 7.33 -1.43 0.23
C ALA A 118 6.46 -1.40 1.51
N ILE A 119 5.15 -1.18 1.37
CA ILE A 119 4.18 -1.28 2.47
C ILE A 119 4.17 -2.69 3.07
N ALA A 120 4.18 -3.73 2.22
CA ALA A 120 4.21 -5.11 2.68
C ALA A 120 5.50 -5.45 3.42
N LYS A 121 6.65 -4.95 2.96
CA LYS A 121 7.93 -5.14 3.64
C LYS A 121 7.93 -4.47 5.01
N TYR A 122 7.43 -3.23 5.11
CA TYR A 122 7.29 -2.52 6.38
C TYR A 122 6.39 -3.28 7.37
N GLU A 123 5.23 -3.75 6.91
CA GLU A 123 4.32 -4.55 7.72
C GLU A 123 4.96 -5.88 8.17
N TRP A 124 5.73 -6.52 7.29
CA TRP A 124 6.38 -7.80 7.59
C TRP A 124 7.51 -7.68 8.61
N TRP A 125 8.33 -6.63 8.51
CA TRP A 125 9.51 -6.46 9.34
C TRP A 125 9.21 -5.73 10.65
N ILE A 126 8.28 -4.77 10.63
CA ILE A 126 8.09 -3.78 11.70
C ILE A 126 6.67 -3.79 12.26
N ASP A 127 5.68 -3.32 11.49
CA ASP A 127 4.36 -2.95 12.03
C ASP A 127 3.48 -4.16 12.39
N GLY A 128 3.57 -5.25 11.63
CA GLY A 128 2.78 -6.45 11.84
C GLY A 128 3.14 -7.26 13.10
N GLY A 129 4.29 -6.97 13.70
CA GLY A 129 4.76 -7.56 14.95
C GLY A 129 4.94 -9.08 14.91
N PHE A 130 4.87 -9.71 16.08
CA PHE A 130 5.03 -11.15 16.19
C PHE A 130 3.85 -11.90 15.53
N GLY A 131 4.18 -12.84 14.65
CA GLY A 131 3.20 -13.64 13.94
C GLY A 131 2.51 -12.88 12.79
N ALA A 132 3.15 -11.84 12.22
CA ALA A 132 2.63 -11.13 11.07
C ALA A 132 2.37 -12.09 9.89
N LYS A 133 1.20 -11.97 9.28
CA LYS A 133 0.78 -12.74 8.11
C LYS A 133 0.40 -11.78 7.00
N ILE A 134 1.26 -11.68 6.00
CA ILE A 134 1.06 -10.84 4.84
C ILE A 134 0.66 -11.74 3.66
N TYR A 135 -0.44 -11.41 3.02
CA TYR A 135 -0.93 -12.12 1.83
C TYR A 135 -0.97 -11.16 0.65
N ASN A 136 -0.32 -11.55 -0.44
CA ASN A 136 -0.49 -10.90 -1.73
C ASN A 136 -1.35 -11.79 -2.63
N ILE A 137 -2.51 -11.29 -3.03
CA ILE A 137 -3.49 -12.02 -3.80
C ILE A 137 -3.71 -11.32 -5.14
N ALA A 138 -3.63 -12.09 -6.21
CA ALA A 138 -3.95 -11.65 -7.57
C ALA A 138 -4.73 -12.73 -8.32
N PRO A 139 -5.36 -12.40 -9.46
CA PRO A 139 -6.10 -13.39 -10.27
C PRO A 139 -5.25 -14.58 -10.70
N LYS A 140 -3.98 -14.33 -11.02
CA LYS A 140 -3.01 -15.36 -11.41
C LYS A 140 -1.79 -15.32 -10.48
N LEU A 141 -1.16 -16.48 -10.29
CA LEU A 141 0.01 -16.59 -9.44
C LEU A 141 1.18 -15.72 -9.95
N ASP A 142 1.38 -15.67 -11.28
CA ASP A 142 2.42 -14.85 -11.91
C ASP A 142 2.24 -13.35 -11.62
N GLN A 143 1.00 -12.88 -11.49
CA GLN A 143 0.71 -11.50 -11.07
C GLN A 143 1.02 -11.30 -9.58
N ALA A 144 0.64 -12.27 -8.73
CA ALA A 144 1.00 -12.22 -7.31
C ALA A 144 2.53 -12.29 -7.10
N ASP A 145 3.28 -12.90 -8.02
CA ASP A 145 4.74 -12.94 -8.00
C ASP A 145 5.38 -11.55 -8.11
N ILE A 146 4.76 -10.61 -8.80
CA ILE A 146 5.35 -9.26 -9.01
C ILE A 146 5.62 -8.58 -7.67
N ILE A 147 4.61 -8.43 -6.82
CA ILE A 147 4.77 -7.78 -5.51
C ILE A 147 5.65 -8.65 -4.59
N TYR A 148 5.44 -9.96 -4.59
CA TYR A 148 6.22 -10.91 -3.79
C TYR A 148 7.73 -10.85 -4.11
N ASN A 149 8.09 -10.84 -5.39
CA ASN A 149 9.47 -10.75 -5.83
C ASN A 149 10.07 -9.37 -5.51
N ASN A 150 9.29 -8.29 -5.64
CA ASN A 150 9.73 -6.95 -5.24
C ASN A 150 10.08 -6.92 -3.74
N ILE A 151 9.25 -7.51 -2.87
CA ILE A 151 9.55 -7.60 -1.43
C ILE A 151 10.89 -8.31 -1.20
N TRP A 152 11.11 -9.44 -1.88
CA TRP A 152 12.36 -10.18 -1.74
C TRP A 152 13.57 -9.43 -2.30
N GLN A 153 13.47 -8.82 -3.48
CA GLN A 153 14.55 -8.03 -4.05
C GLN A 153 14.91 -6.82 -3.17
N MET A 154 13.91 -6.10 -2.65
CA MET A 154 14.14 -5.04 -1.67
C MET A 154 14.83 -5.56 -0.41
N THR A 155 14.50 -6.77 0.04
CA THR A 155 15.17 -7.41 1.19
C THR A 155 16.63 -7.71 0.89
N LEU A 156 16.95 -8.22 -0.30
CA LEU A 156 18.33 -8.50 -0.71
C LEU A 156 19.19 -7.24 -0.85
N LEU A 157 18.58 -6.10 -1.19
CA LEU A 157 19.26 -4.82 -1.32
C LEU A 157 19.41 -4.08 0.01
N ASP A 158 18.69 -4.51 1.03
CA ASP A 158 18.61 -3.84 2.32
C ASP A 158 19.94 -3.98 3.11
N PRO A 159 20.57 -2.86 3.52
CA PRO A 159 21.80 -2.89 4.32
C PRO A 159 21.66 -3.66 5.64
N GLU A 160 20.49 -3.59 6.30
CA GLU A 160 20.22 -4.31 7.53
C GLU A 160 20.24 -5.83 7.30
N TYR A 161 19.60 -6.30 6.22
CA TYR A 161 19.66 -7.72 5.82
C TYR A 161 21.09 -8.16 5.51
N GLN A 162 21.87 -7.33 4.78
CA GLN A 162 23.25 -7.67 4.42
C GLN A 162 24.13 -7.72 5.65
N ALA A 163 24.04 -6.76 6.56
CA ALA A 163 24.79 -6.74 7.81
C ALA A 163 24.46 -7.98 8.69
N LEU A 164 23.18 -8.34 8.78
CA LEU A 164 22.75 -9.55 9.50
C LEU A 164 23.36 -10.82 8.87
N LYS A 165 23.31 -10.95 7.57
CA LYS A 165 23.87 -12.09 6.82
C LYS A 165 25.40 -12.19 6.98
N GLU A 166 26.13 -11.06 6.89
CA GLU A 166 27.59 -11.02 7.09
C GLU A 166 27.96 -11.44 8.51
N SER A 167 27.27 -10.92 9.52
CA SER A 167 27.53 -11.27 10.92
C SER A 167 27.39 -12.78 11.19
N LEU A 168 26.45 -13.45 10.54
CA LEU A 168 26.25 -14.89 10.64
C LEU A 168 27.37 -15.66 9.92
N SER A 169 27.81 -15.19 8.75
CA SER A 169 28.89 -15.80 7.99
C SER A 169 30.25 -15.73 8.71
N GLU A 170 30.56 -14.61 9.35
CA GLU A 170 31.79 -14.45 10.14
C GLU A 170 31.81 -15.37 11.39
N ARG A 171 30.66 -15.56 12.05
CA ARG A 171 30.52 -16.45 13.17
C ARG A 171 30.71 -17.90 12.79
N ASP A 172 30.19 -18.32 11.65
CA ASP A 172 30.36 -19.67 11.11
C ASP A 172 31.86 -19.97 10.79
N ALA A 173 32.54 -19.00 10.14
CA ALA A 173 33.95 -19.10 9.81
C ALA A 173 34.88 -19.26 11.04
N HIS A 174 34.45 -18.80 12.23
CA HIS A 174 35.19 -18.90 13.47
C HIS A 174 34.77 -20.07 14.37
N ASN A 175 33.99 -21.06 13.87
CA ASN A 175 33.44 -22.19 14.66
C ASN A 175 32.73 -21.75 15.95
N LYS A 176 32.28 -20.50 16.03
CA LYS A 176 31.39 -20.07 17.11
C LYS A 176 29.99 -20.59 16.76
N LYS A 177 29.45 -21.40 17.69
CA LYS A 177 28.07 -21.89 17.61
C LYS A 177 27.17 -20.76 17.13
N ILE A 178 26.47 -20.98 16.00
CA ILE A 178 25.54 -19.98 15.40
C ILE A 178 24.48 -19.73 16.47
N GLU A 179 24.65 -18.64 17.22
CA GLU A 179 23.62 -18.13 18.10
C GLU A 179 22.66 -17.37 17.25
N ASP A 180 21.56 -18.03 16.96
CA ASP A 180 20.30 -17.47 16.49
C ASP A 180 20.30 -16.71 15.14
N ASP A 181 20.20 -17.46 14.05
CA ASP A 181 19.88 -16.92 12.72
C ASP A 181 18.34 -16.71 12.52
N SER A 182 17.58 -16.81 13.59
CA SER A 182 16.12 -16.80 13.56
C SER A 182 15.53 -15.50 13.00
N MET A 183 16.26 -14.39 13.14
CA MET A 183 15.85 -13.10 12.63
C MET A 183 16.18 -12.89 11.14
N LEU A 184 17.00 -13.78 10.52
CA LEU A 184 17.33 -13.65 9.12
C LEU A 184 16.10 -13.96 8.23
N PRO A 185 15.64 -13.02 7.40
CA PRO A 185 14.61 -13.28 6.40
C PRO A 185 15.02 -14.38 5.43
N ARG A 186 14.13 -15.30 5.17
CA ARG A 186 14.36 -16.44 4.29
C ARG A 186 13.34 -16.52 3.19
N HIS A 187 13.78 -16.98 2.04
CA HIS A 187 12.95 -17.18 0.86
C HIS A 187 12.74 -18.67 0.59
N ARG A 188 11.50 -19.05 0.43
CA ARG A 188 11.07 -20.37 -0.08
C ARG A 188 10.26 -20.19 -1.34
N GLN A 189 9.97 -21.26 -2.04
CA GLN A 189 9.17 -21.22 -3.25
C GLN A 189 7.77 -20.60 -3.05
N SER A 190 7.16 -20.79 -1.88
CA SER A 190 5.78 -20.38 -1.59
C SER A 190 5.66 -19.20 -0.63
N ASP A 191 6.71 -18.89 0.14
CA ASP A 191 6.68 -17.88 1.17
C ASP A 191 8.04 -17.24 1.47
N LEU A 192 8.01 -16.00 1.96
CA LEU A 192 9.10 -15.38 2.72
C LEU A 192 8.77 -15.52 4.20
N PHE A 193 9.77 -15.75 5.05
CA PHE A 193 9.51 -15.92 6.48
C PHE A 193 10.69 -15.49 7.34
N ILE A 194 10.40 -15.09 8.57
CA ILE A 194 11.34 -14.82 9.65
C ILE A 194 10.95 -15.74 10.81
N ILE A 195 11.85 -16.65 11.20
CA ILE A 195 11.55 -17.62 12.24
C ILE A 195 11.35 -16.94 13.58
N GLY A 196 12.25 -16.01 13.95
CA GLY A 196 12.26 -15.34 15.25
C GLY A 196 11.00 -14.56 15.57
N THR A 197 10.35 -13.97 14.57
CA THR A 197 9.06 -13.28 14.71
C THR A 197 7.86 -14.15 14.33
N ASN A 198 8.09 -15.38 13.84
CA ASN A 198 7.03 -16.24 13.27
C ASN A 198 6.20 -15.53 12.19
N SER A 199 6.81 -14.61 11.46
CA SER A 199 6.15 -13.79 10.42
C SER A 199 6.39 -14.37 9.03
N GLN A 200 5.44 -14.15 8.12
CA GLN A 200 5.54 -14.65 6.75
C GLN A 200 4.80 -13.79 5.74
N VAL A 201 5.30 -13.81 4.50
CA VAL A 201 4.65 -13.26 3.31
C VAL A 201 4.30 -14.40 2.37
N LYS A 202 3.07 -14.47 1.91
CA LYS A 202 2.60 -15.48 0.95
C LYS A 202 1.99 -14.85 -0.28
N LYS A 203 2.29 -15.41 -1.44
CA LYS A 203 1.61 -15.14 -2.70
C LYS A 203 0.49 -16.14 -2.92
N ILE A 204 -0.66 -15.68 -3.36
CA ILE A 204 -1.86 -16.51 -3.55
C ILE A 204 -2.52 -16.12 -4.86
N ALA A 205 -2.74 -17.12 -5.74
CA ALA A 205 -3.73 -16.96 -6.79
C ALA A 205 -5.12 -17.20 -6.18
N PHE A 206 -6.10 -16.34 -6.43
CA PHE A 206 -7.40 -16.57 -5.83
C PHE A 206 -8.06 -17.83 -6.40
N SER A 207 -8.68 -18.58 -5.52
CA SER A 207 -9.39 -19.81 -5.86
C SER A 207 -10.53 -20.00 -4.88
N ALA A 208 -11.72 -20.13 -5.39
CA ALA A 208 -12.95 -20.30 -4.60
C ALA A 208 -12.94 -21.51 -3.62
N LYS A 209 -11.95 -22.40 -3.74
CA LYS A 209 -11.92 -23.67 -3.00
C LYS A 209 -10.99 -23.72 -1.77
N LYS A 210 -10.20 -22.67 -1.46
CA LYS A 210 -9.18 -22.70 -0.40
C LYS A 210 -9.25 -21.46 0.49
N SER A 211 -10.42 -21.14 1.03
CA SER A 211 -10.63 -19.83 1.65
C SER A 211 -10.68 -19.82 3.18
N ASP A 212 -10.49 -20.96 3.86
CA ASP A 212 -10.64 -21.02 5.33
C ASP A 212 -9.28 -20.97 6.04
N GLY A 213 -9.24 -20.24 7.18
CA GLY A 213 -8.09 -20.20 8.08
C GLY A 213 -7.09 -19.06 7.85
N PHE A 214 -7.41 -18.05 7.03
CA PHE A 214 -6.59 -16.85 6.91
C PHE A 214 -6.73 -15.94 8.15
N ASN A 215 -5.60 -15.35 8.57
CA ASN A 215 -5.53 -14.38 9.65
C ASN A 215 -4.55 -13.26 9.27
N PRO A 216 -4.88 -12.42 8.27
CA PRO A 216 -3.97 -11.44 7.74
C PRO A 216 -3.71 -10.27 8.69
N SER A 217 -2.43 -9.89 8.84
CA SER A 217 -2.02 -8.58 9.31
C SER A 217 -2.17 -7.57 8.17
N LEU A 218 -1.72 -7.97 6.97
CA LEU A 218 -1.94 -7.25 5.72
C LEU A 218 -2.39 -8.23 4.64
N CYS A 219 -3.42 -7.86 3.91
CA CYS A 219 -3.80 -8.50 2.66
C CYS A 219 -3.75 -7.48 1.54
N ILE A 220 -2.91 -7.71 0.53
CA ILE A 220 -2.88 -6.93 -0.70
C ILE A 220 -3.73 -7.67 -1.72
N CYS A 221 -4.79 -7.01 -2.19
CA CYS A 221 -5.62 -7.45 -3.31
C CYS A 221 -5.15 -6.69 -4.56
N ASP A 222 -4.24 -7.30 -5.30
CA ASP A 222 -3.65 -6.67 -6.48
C ASP A 222 -4.49 -6.93 -7.74
N GLU A 223 -4.48 -5.93 -8.64
CA GLU A 223 -5.27 -5.92 -9.89
C GLU A 223 -6.75 -6.27 -9.68
N ILE A 224 -7.36 -5.64 -8.66
CA ILE A 224 -8.73 -5.98 -8.24
C ILE A 224 -9.78 -5.73 -9.34
N ALA A 225 -9.49 -4.87 -10.31
CA ALA A 225 -10.31 -4.67 -11.50
C ALA A 225 -10.40 -5.91 -12.41
N ALA A 226 -9.44 -6.84 -12.26
CA ALA A 226 -9.43 -8.12 -12.98
C ALA A 226 -10.05 -9.28 -12.17
N TRP A 227 -10.63 -8.99 -10.98
CA TRP A 227 -11.29 -10.01 -10.14
C TRP A 227 -12.76 -10.15 -10.57
N GLU A 228 -13.04 -11.06 -11.48
CA GLU A 228 -14.35 -11.19 -12.09
C GLU A 228 -15.33 -12.01 -11.24
N GLY A 229 -16.60 -11.61 -11.30
CA GLY A 229 -17.74 -12.34 -10.79
C GLY A 229 -17.74 -12.60 -9.26
N ASP A 230 -18.61 -13.51 -8.84
CA ASP A 230 -18.81 -13.89 -7.43
C ASP A 230 -17.57 -14.48 -6.76
N ALA A 231 -16.65 -15.07 -7.52
CA ALA A 231 -15.44 -15.66 -6.95
C ALA A 231 -14.51 -14.59 -6.39
N GLY A 232 -14.35 -13.47 -7.10
CA GLY A 232 -13.57 -12.32 -6.62
C GLY A 232 -14.17 -11.70 -5.37
N LEU A 233 -15.49 -11.48 -5.37
CA LEU A 233 -16.20 -10.95 -4.21
C LEU A 233 -16.05 -11.86 -2.97
N LYS A 234 -16.26 -13.15 -3.12
CA LYS A 234 -16.10 -14.13 -2.03
C LYS A 234 -14.68 -14.16 -1.48
N GLN A 235 -13.67 -14.14 -2.36
CA GLN A 235 -12.28 -14.12 -1.92
C GLN A 235 -11.96 -12.86 -1.11
N TYR A 236 -12.45 -11.70 -1.56
CA TYR A 236 -12.30 -10.44 -0.85
C TYR A 236 -12.95 -10.48 0.55
N GLU A 237 -14.18 -10.94 0.65
CA GLU A 237 -14.92 -11.06 1.91
C GLU A 237 -14.26 -12.03 2.89
N VAL A 238 -13.72 -13.15 2.40
CA VAL A 238 -12.96 -14.11 3.21
C VAL A 238 -11.74 -13.45 3.83
N MET A 239 -10.95 -12.69 3.05
CA MET A 239 -9.78 -11.99 3.57
C MET A 239 -10.18 -10.90 4.57
N LYS A 240 -11.24 -10.16 4.28
CA LYS A 240 -11.78 -9.12 5.16
C LYS A 240 -12.28 -9.72 6.49
N SER A 241 -13.02 -10.81 6.45
CA SER A 241 -13.50 -11.51 7.66
C SER A 241 -12.34 -12.15 8.44
N GLY A 242 -11.35 -12.70 7.74
CA GLY A 242 -10.14 -13.29 8.34
C GLY A 242 -9.34 -12.32 9.20
N MET A 243 -9.43 -11.02 8.96
CA MET A 243 -8.79 -9.98 9.78
C MET A 243 -9.50 -9.73 11.12
N GLY A 244 -10.61 -10.39 11.40
CA GLY A 244 -11.42 -10.13 12.61
C GLY A 244 -10.66 -10.29 13.92
N ALA A 245 -9.70 -11.21 13.97
CA ALA A 245 -8.85 -11.45 15.14
C ALA A 245 -7.64 -10.47 15.24
N ARG A 246 -7.40 -9.64 14.21
CA ARG A 246 -6.30 -8.66 14.17
C ARG A 246 -6.84 -7.25 14.45
N PRO A 247 -6.47 -6.61 15.57
CA PRO A 247 -6.97 -5.26 15.90
C PRO A 247 -6.60 -4.21 14.84
N GLU A 248 -5.42 -4.34 14.23
CA GLU A 248 -4.87 -3.40 13.25
C GLU A 248 -4.67 -4.03 11.86
N GLY A 249 -5.35 -5.14 11.55
CA GLY A 249 -5.28 -5.77 10.23
C GLY A 249 -5.70 -4.81 9.11
N LEU A 250 -4.97 -4.84 7.99
CA LEU A 250 -5.16 -3.96 6.83
C LEU A 250 -5.47 -4.78 5.58
N LEU A 251 -6.53 -4.41 4.88
CA LEU A 251 -6.86 -4.87 3.53
C LEU A 251 -6.55 -3.72 2.56
N LEU A 252 -5.58 -3.92 1.69
CA LEU A 252 -5.14 -2.94 0.71
C LEU A 252 -5.48 -3.43 -0.69
N SER A 253 -6.48 -2.79 -1.31
CA SER A 253 -6.87 -3.05 -2.69
C SER A 253 -6.12 -2.09 -3.61
N CYS A 254 -5.37 -2.65 -4.56
CA CYS A 254 -4.60 -1.88 -5.54
C CYS A 254 -5.04 -2.26 -6.95
N THR A 255 -5.28 -1.25 -7.80
CA THR A 255 -5.61 -1.51 -9.21
C THR A 255 -5.41 -0.26 -10.06
N THR A 256 -5.38 -0.46 -11.37
CA THR A 256 -5.67 0.58 -12.36
C THR A 256 -7.18 0.70 -12.53
N SER A 257 -7.65 1.73 -13.23
CA SER A 257 -9.05 1.81 -13.64
C SER A 257 -9.42 0.59 -14.49
N GLY A 258 -10.60 0.05 -14.28
CA GLY A 258 -11.13 -1.12 -14.96
C GLY A 258 -12.50 -0.84 -15.57
N TYR A 259 -13.01 -1.83 -16.29
CA TYR A 259 -14.38 -1.81 -16.82
C TYR A 259 -15.37 -2.26 -15.74
N ILE A 260 -16.61 -1.81 -15.85
CA ILE A 260 -17.72 -2.23 -14.98
C ILE A 260 -18.14 -3.65 -15.42
N ASN A 261 -18.05 -4.63 -14.49
CA ASN A 261 -18.29 -6.06 -14.78
C ASN A 261 -19.05 -6.76 -13.64
N ASP A 262 -19.87 -6.04 -12.88
CA ASP A 262 -20.57 -6.56 -11.69
C ASP A 262 -19.62 -7.35 -10.76
N SER A 263 -18.48 -6.75 -10.45
CA SER A 263 -17.38 -7.37 -9.73
C SER A 263 -17.12 -6.67 -8.38
N ILE A 264 -16.19 -7.20 -7.61
CA ILE A 264 -15.71 -6.55 -6.38
C ILE A 264 -15.15 -5.14 -6.65
N TYR A 265 -14.58 -4.90 -7.85
CA TYR A 265 -14.12 -3.59 -8.25
C TYR A 265 -15.26 -2.56 -8.25
N ASP A 266 -16.40 -2.90 -8.87
CA ASP A 266 -17.56 -2.02 -8.94
C ASP A 266 -18.14 -1.74 -7.56
N GLU A 267 -18.20 -2.76 -6.71
CA GLU A 267 -18.64 -2.59 -5.33
C GLU A 267 -17.70 -1.66 -4.54
N LEU A 268 -16.39 -1.79 -4.70
CA LEU A 268 -15.41 -0.91 -4.05
C LEU A 268 -15.50 0.52 -4.57
N ILE A 269 -15.65 0.73 -5.88
CA ILE A 269 -15.87 2.07 -6.45
C ILE A 269 -17.14 2.68 -5.86
N LYS A 270 -18.26 1.97 -5.90
CA LYS A 270 -19.54 2.43 -5.38
C LYS A 270 -19.49 2.76 -3.88
N ARG A 271 -18.87 1.91 -3.07
CA ARG A 271 -18.67 2.16 -1.65
C ARG A 271 -17.78 3.37 -1.41
N SER A 272 -16.66 3.47 -2.12
CA SER A 272 -15.69 4.56 -2.02
C SER A 272 -16.31 5.90 -2.41
N THR A 273 -17.03 5.96 -3.53
CA THR A 273 -17.67 7.20 -3.98
C THR A 273 -18.79 7.65 -3.06
N ARG A 274 -19.63 6.73 -2.57
CA ARG A 274 -20.66 7.06 -1.55
C ARG A 274 -20.04 7.56 -0.25
N PHE A 275 -18.93 6.95 0.19
CA PHE A 275 -18.19 7.40 1.37
C PHE A 275 -17.68 8.84 1.16
N LEU A 276 -17.03 9.12 0.05
CA LEU A 276 -16.46 10.43 -0.27
C LEU A 276 -17.52 11.53 -0.43
N LEU A 277 -18.70 11.17 -0.92
CA LEU A 277 -19.84 12.09 -1.07
C LEU A 277 -20.64 12.27 0.24
N GLY A 278 -20.28 11.59 1.32
CA GLY A 278 -20.98 11.69 2.59
C GLY A 278 -22.24 10.83 2.72
N ASP A 279 -22.52 9.96 1.74
CA ASP A 279 -23.70 9.10 1.68
C ASP A 279 -23.49 7.71 2.36
N SER A 280 -22.43 7.58 3.15
CA SER A 280 -22.09 6.34 3.83
C SER A 280 -21.75 6.57 5.30
N LYS A 281 -22.09 5.58 6.13
CA LYS A 281 -21.74 5.53 7.56
C LYS A 281 -20.41 4.80 7.82
N GLU A 282 -19.71 4.38 6.78
CA GLU A 282 -18.43 3.71 6.91
C GLU A 282 -17.39 4.65 7.54
N LYS A 283 -16.51 4.11 8.38
CA LYS A 283 -15.47 4.89 9.08
C LYS A 283 -14.09 4.28 8.97
N LYS A 284 -13.99 3.07 8.42
CA LYS A 284 -12.74 2.30 8.37
C LYS A 284 -12.21 2.13 6.92
N LEU A 285 -12.83 2.80 5.95
CA LEU A 285 -12.48 2.80 4.54
C LEU A 285 -11.63 4.03 4.21
N LEU A 286 -10.52 3.83 3.49
CA LEU A 286 -9.60 4.88 3.01
C LEU A 286 -9.48 4.79 1.48
N PRO A 287 -10.29 5.50 0.71
CA PRO A 287 -10.22 5.48 -0.75
C PRO A 287 -9.32 6.60 -1.28
N PHE A 288 -8.23 6.23 -1.95
CA PHE A 288 -7.40 7.12 -2.76
C PHE A 288 -7.65 6.80 -4.24
N LEU A 289 -8.53 7.56 -4.87
CA LEU A 289 -9.00 7.33 -6.23
C LEU A 289 -8.42 8.38 -7.18
N TYR A 290 -7.25 8.06 -7.77
CA TYR A 290 -6.66 8.87 -8.84
C TYR A 290 -7.31 8.49 -10.16
N ILE A 291 -8.44 9.12 -10.44
CA ILE A 291 -9.21 8.94 -11.66
C ILE A 291 -9.56 10.31 -12.25
N ILE A 292 -9.82 10.34 -13.56
CA ILE A 292 -10.25 11.56 -14.26
C ILE A 292 -11.66 11.95 -13.81
N ASP A 293 -11.96 13.24 -13.86
CA ASP A 293 -13.28 13.77 -13.47
C ASP A 293 -14.27 13.79 -14.65
N ASP A 294 -13.78 14.01 -15.85
CA ASP A 294 -14.56 14.14 -17.08
C ASP A 294 -14.14 13.09 -18.12
N LEU A 295 -14.96 12.05 -18.27
CA LEU A 295 -14.69 10.97 -19.22
C LEU A 295 -14.72 11.41 -20.68
N GLU A 296 -15.40 12.53 -21.01
CA GLU A 296 -15.40 13.06 -22.37
C GLU A 296 -14.06 13.69 -22.75
N LYS A 297 -13.26 14.07 -21.73
CA LYS A 297 -11.92 14.64 -21.87
C LYS A 297 -10.81 13.62 -21.54
N TRP A 298 -11.04 12.36 -21.81
CA TRP A 298 -10.10 11.28 -21.50
C TRP A 298 -8.70 11.47 -22.11
N ASN A 299 -8.59 12.24 -23.20
CA ASN A 299 -7.35 12.60 -23.90
C ASN A 299 -6.80 14.02 -23.54
N ASP A 300 -7.45 14.76 -22.64
CA ASP A 300 -6.90 16.04 -22.16
C ASP A 300 -5.80 15.78 -21.12
N ILE A 301 -4.61 16.30 -21.36
CA ILE A 301 -3.45 16.15 -20.45
C ILE A 301 -3.74 16.66 -19.03
N ASN A 302 -4.63 17.64 -18.86
CA ASN A 302 -5.01 18.15 -17.55
C ASN A 302 -5.93 17.15 -16.81
N GLU A 303 -6.79 16.43 -17.54
CA GLU A 303 -7.55 15.32 -16.96
C GLU A 303 -6.64 14.12 -16.66
N LEU A 304 -5.75 13.76 -17.57
CA LEU A 304 -4.79 12.66 -17.37
C LEU A 304 -3.85 12.89 -16.18
N ARG A 305 -3.49 14.13 -15.86
CA ARG A 305 -2.73 14.47 -14.64
C ARG A 305 -3.45 14.03 -13.37
N LYS A 306 -4.78 14.07 -13.34
CA LYS A 306 -5.58 13.67 -12.17
C LYS A 306 -5.47 12.18 -11.85
N SER A 307 -5.24 11.35 -12.86
CA SER A 307 -5.04 9.89 -12.70
C SER A 307 -3.57 9.48 -12.62
N ASN A 308 -2.64 10.40 -12.92
CA ASN A 308 -1.20 10.13 -12.98
C ASN A 308 -0.41 11.03 -12.02
N PRO A 309 -0.45 10.78 -10.70
CA PRO A 309 0.25 11.60 -9.72
C PRO A 309 1.79 11.61 -9.90
N ASN A 310 2.36 10.62 -10.58
CA ASN A 310 3.78 10.52 -10.90
C ASN A 310 4.13 10.99 -12.34
N LEU A 311 3.24 11.81 -12.96
CA LEU A 311 3.52 12.40 -14.27
C LEU A 311 4.72 13.34 -14.20
N GLY A 312 5.71 13.08 -15.04
CA GLY A 312 7.02 13.78 -15.02
C GLY A 312 8.05 13.17 -14.07
N VAL A 313 7.67 12.16 -13.27
CA VAL A 313 8.57 11.39 -12.39
C VAL A 313 8.79 9.99 -12.98
N SER A 314 7.85 9.08 -12.83
CA SER A 314 7.91 7.72 -13.42
C SER A 314 7.10 7.56 -14.71
N VAL A 315 6.18 8.50 -14.99
CA VAL A 315 5.37 8.53 -16.20
C VAL A 315 5.85 9.69 -17.09
N PRO A 316 6.52 9.45 -18.21
CA PRO A 316 6.87 10.51 -19.16
C PRO A 316 5.62 11.14 -19.78
N ALA A 317 5.62 12.44 -19.99
CA ALA A 317 4.46 13.13 -20.61
C ALA A 317 4.18 12.62 -22.02
N ASP A 318 5.24 12.32 -22.76
CA ASP A 318 5.15 11.83 -24.15
C ASP A 318 4.45 10.46 -24.22
N TYR A 319 4.63 9.62 -23.22
CA TYR A 319 3.98 8.31 -23.12
C TYR A 319 2.44 8.41 -23.12
N LEU A 320 1.89 9.44 -22.46
CA LEU A 320 0.44 9.64 -22.41
C LEU A 320 -0.14 10.21 -23.72
N ILE A 321 0.70 10.81 -24.56
CA ILE A 321 0.30 11.41 -25.84
C ILE A 321 0.42 10.37 -26.97
N GLU A 322 1.34 9.42 -26.88
CA GLU A 322 1.62 8.41 -27.93
C GLU A 322 0.68 7.18 -27.86
N GLU A 323 -0.04 6.95 -26.78
CA GLU A 323 -1.04 5.87 -26.68
C GLU A 323 -2.44 6.26 -27.28
N GLU A 324 -2.51 7.40 -27.96
CA GLU A 324 -3.62 7.75 -28.85
C GLU A 324 -3.46 7.03 -30.22
#